data_11e13baeb87c8d9e10e7751e20d5321d
#
_entry.id   11e13baeb87c8d9e10e7751e20d5321d
#
_cell.length_a   1.000
_cell.length_b   1.000
_cell.length_c   1.000
_cell.angle_alpha   90.00
_cell.angle_beta   90.00
_cell.angle_gamma   90.00
#
_symmetry.space_group_name_H-M   'P 1'
#
loop_
_entity.id
_entity.type
_entity.pdbx_description
1 polymer ?
#
loop_
_entity_poly.entity_id
_entity_poly.type
_entity_poly.pdbx_seq_one_letter_code
_entity_poly.pdbx_strand_id
1 'polypeptide(L)'
;SRQADIVRSMIDIYEHEGYMPDGRSGNCNGRVQGGSNSDVLIADAIVKNLPGIDYEKGLAAMIKNAEVEPENPRNEGRGGVEEYNTKGYISTVTERSGTRTFEYAYCDYAIATVAKKLGKQDVYEKYLERSNNWKNLWNDNINSLGFKGFLWPKNGSGDWVNEKDYNVFRRDGWEGIVYESFPWEMSFYVPHDVNGLIARCGGKEAFLKRLDTYFTHVQDGFDQNSYMGLFQISNEPAFLVPSLYNYVNRPDKAAEIVRRVLKERYNTTATGLPGNDDSGSMSAWYIFHSMGFYPNAGQDIYLISSPVFTKTT
;
A
#
# COMPACT_ATOMS: atom_id res chain seq x y z
N SER A 1 -12.13 -20.88 7.18
CA SER A 1 -11.64 -20.63 5.79
C SER A 1 -10.12 -20.52 5.78
N ARG A 2 -9.47 -20.72 4.65
CA ARG A 2 -8.01 -20.57 4.55
C ARG A 2 -7.53 -19.16 4.98
N GLN A 3 -8.27 -18.13 4.64
CA GLN A 3 -7.93 -16.77 5.10
C GLN A 3 -7.97 -16.67 6.63
N ALA A 4 -8.97 -17.25 7.28
CA ALA A 4 -9.02 -17.28 8.75
C ALA A 4 -7.84 -18.07 9.35
N ASP A 5 -7.38 -19.14 8.67
CA ASP A 5 -6.23 -19.92 9.11
C ASP A 5 -4.94 -19.07 9.02
N ILE A 6 -4.76 -18.30 7.94
CA ILE A 6 -3.64 -17.37 7.78
C ILE A 6 -3.66 -16.29 8.87
N VAL A 7 -4.82 -15.66 9.12
CA VAL A 7 -4.92 -14.63 10.17
C VAL A 7 -4.61 -15.21 11.55
N ARG A 8 -5.11 -16.42 11.87
CA ARG A 8 -4.77 -17.10 13.13
C ARG A 8 -3.25 -17.33 13.24
N SER A 9 -2.61 -17.76 12.16
CA SER A 9 -1.15 -18.00 12.18
C SER A 9 -0.36 -16.72 12.44
N MET A 10 -0.81 -15.55 11.96
CA MET A 10 -0.17 -14.27 12.28
C MET A 10 -0.30 -13.92 13.76
N ILE A 11 -1.46 -14.19 14.36
CA ILE A 11 -1.71 -14.00 15.79
C ILE A 11 -0.89 -15.00 16.62
N ASP A 12 -0.78 -16.25 16.18
CA ASP A 12 0.05 -17.25 16.85
C ASP A 12 1.54 -16.88 16.84
N ILE A 13 2.03 -16.31 15.72
CA ILE A 13 3.40 -15.80 15.65
C ILE A 13 3.61 -14.67 16.68
N TYR A 14 2.66 -13.73 16.78
CA TYR A 14 2.73 -12.70 17.82
C TYR A 14 2.80 -13.27 19.24
N GLU A 15 2.02 -14.31 19.54
CA GLU A 15 2.03 -14.95 20.86
C GLU A 15 3.37 -15.64 21.20
N HIS A 16 4.06 -16.16 20.19
CA HIS A 16 5.33 -16.89 20.39
C HIS A 16 6.57 -15.99 20.24
N GLU A 17 6.54 -15.03 19.32
CA GLU A 17 7.70 -14.21 18.95
C GLU A 17 7.58 -12.74 19.44
N GLY A 18 6.39 -12.33 19.92
CA GLY A 18 6.14 -11.01 20.48
C GLY A 18 5.69 -9.95 19.47
N TYR A 19 5.80 -10.20 18.15
CA TYR A 19 5.37 -9.32 17.07
C TYR A 19 4.72 -10.11 15.94
N MET A 20 3.74 -9.49 15.27
CA MET A 20 3.24 -10.06 14.00
C MET A 20 4.22 -9.77 12.87
N PRO A 21 4.40 -10.69 11.92
CA PRO A 21 5.20 -10.45 10.73
C PRO A 21 4.49 -9.46 9.77
N ASP A 22 5.25 -8.70 8.98
CA ASP A 22 4.72 -7.96 7.82
C ASP A 22 4.65 -8.83 6.56
N GLY A 23 5.52 -9.82 6.52
CA GLY A 23 5.58 -10.84 5.49
C GLY A 23 6.43 -12.02 5.97
N ARG A 24 6.45 -13.07 5.17
CA ARG A 24 7.27 -14.25 5.45
C ARG A 24 8.14 -14.55 4.25
N SER A 25 9.45 -14.42 4.41
CA SER A 25 10.42 -14.70 3.36
C SER A 25 11.51 -15.64 3.87
N GLY A 26 11.79 -16.69 3.11
CA GLY A 26 12.70 -17.73 3.55
C GLY A 26 12.21 -18.38 4.84
N ASN A 27 13.01 -18.36 5.88
CA ASN A 27 12.64 -18.81 7.22
C ASN A 27 12.45 -17.64 8.22
N CYS A 28 12.26 -16.43 7.71
CA CYS A 28 12.09 -15.24 8.53
C CYS A 28 10.61 -14.85 8.60
N ASN A 29 10.10 -14.62 9.80
CA ASN A 29 8.79 -14.05 10.07
C ASN A 29 8.88 -12.56 10.34
N GLY A 30 9.88 -11.90 9.82
CA GLY A 30 10.22 -10.55 10.20
C GLY A 30 9.66 -9.49 9.26
N ARG A 31 10.30 -8.35 9.34
CA ARG A 31 10.03 -7.18 8.55
C ARG A 31 10.76 -7.26 7.20
N VAL A 32 10.07 -7.76 6.19
CA VAL A 32 10.61 -7.89 4.83
C VAL A 32 10.12 -6.81 3.87
N GLN A 33 9.01 -6.16 4.17
CA GLN A 33 8.38 -5.12 3.34
C GLN A 33 8.51 -3.71 3.97
N GLY A 34 7.76 -2.76 3.48
CA GLY A 34 7.69 -1.40 4.03
C GLY A 34 6.69 -1.26 5.17
N GLY A 35 5.58 -2.00 5.11
CA GLY A 35 4.44 -1.88 6.01
C GLY A 35 4.46 -2.80 7.23
N SER A 36 3.27 -2.95 7.81
CA SER A 36 2.91 -3.93 8.83
C SER A 36 1.63 -4.62 8.34
N ASN A 37 1.73 -5.33 7.23
CA ASN A 37 0.60 -5.72 6.39
C ASN A 37 -0.32 -6.79 7.01
N SER A 38 0.12 -7.48 8.06
CA SER A 38 -0.76 -8.31 8.91
C SER A 38 -1.95 -7.51 9.46
N ASP A 39 -1.76 -6.20 9.69
CA ASP A 39 -2.81 -5.31 10.17
C ASP A 39 -3.96 -5.22 9.15
N VAL A 40 -3.62 -5.07 7.88
CA VAL A 40 -4.59 -5.00 6.77
C VAL A 40 -5.33 -6.33 6.61
N LEU A 41 -4.64 -7.47 6.77
CA LEU A 41 -5.25 -8.80 6.70
C LEU A 41 -6.30 -9.01 7.82
N ILE A 42 -6.02 -8.57 9.06
CA ILE A 42 -6.96 -8.65 10.18
C ILE A 42 -8.15 -7.72 9.93
N ALA A 43 -7.91 -6.50 9.47
CA ALA A 43 -8.98 -5.55 9.12
C ALA A 43 -9.87 -6.10 8.00
N ASP A 44 -9.29 -6.69 6.97
CA ASP A 44 -10.03 -7.33 5.87
C ASP A 44 -10.89 -8.49 6.37
N ALA A 45 -10.35 -9.31 7.28
CA ALA A 45 -11.08 -10.43 7.86
C ALA A 45 -12.28 -9.98 8.71
N ILE A 46 -12.11 -8.95 9.55
CA ILE A 46 -13.21 -8.47 10.42
C ILE A 46 -14.31 -7.77 9.64
N VAL A 47 -13.98 -6.97 8.61
CA VAL A 47 -14.99 -6.30 7.78
C VAL A 47 -15.81 -7.30 6.96
N LYS A 48 -15.21 -8.44 6.60
CA LYS A 48 -15.85 -9.56 5.91
C LYS A 48 -16.53 -10.55 6.86
N ASN A 49 -16.53 -10.28 8.18
CA ASN A 49 -17.14 -11.10 9.21
C ASN A 49 -16.65 -12.56 9.22
N LEU A 50 -15.35 -12.79 8.99
CA LEU A 50 -14.79 -14.15 9.04
C LEU A 50 -14.82 -14.70 10.46
N PRO A 51 -15.44 -15.88 10.65
CA PRO A 51 -15.54 -16.49 11.98
C PRO A 51 -14.25 -17.20 12.40
N GLY A 52 -14.12 -17.48 13.72
CA GLY A 52 -13.06 -18.31 14.29
C GLY A 52 -11.71 -17.62 14.41
N ILE A 53 -11.68 -16.29 14.49
CA ILE A 53 -10.51 -15.45 14.72
C ILE A 53 -10.72 -14.72 16.05
N ASP A 54 -9.69 -14.70 16.89
CA ASP A 54 -9.65 -13.86 18.10
C ASP A 54 -9.25 -12.43 17.71
N TYR A 55 -10.22 -11.61 17.36
CA TYR A 55 -9.99 -10.23 16.94
C TYR A 55 -9.53 -9.30 18.06
N GLU A 56 -9.86 -9.60 19.33
CA GLU A 56 -9.34 -8.84 20.48
C GLU A 56 -7.83 -9.04 20.61
N LYS A 57 -7.35 -10.27 20.50
CA LYS A 57 -5.94 -10.60 20.47
C LYS A 57 -5.25 -10.03 19.22
N GLY A 58 -5.90 -10.15 18.05
CA GLY A 58 -5.43 -9.54 16.82
C GLY A 58 -5.21 -8.02 16.97
N LEU A 59 -6.17 -7.31 17.57
CA LEU A 59 -6.03 -5.87 17.85
C LEU A 59 -4.86 -5.57 18.78
N ALA A 60 -4.69 -6.37 19.84
CA ALA A 60 -3.55 -6.21 20.76
C ALA A 60 -2.21 -6.40 20.04
N ALA A 61 -2.11 -7.38 19.15
CA ALA A 61 -0.91 -7.61 18.33
C ALA A 61 -0.62 -6.45 17.36
N MET A 62 -1.65 -5.92 16.68
CA MET A 62 -1.53 -4.74 15.80
C MET A 62 -1.02 -3.51 16.58
N ILE A 63 -1.60 -3.26 17.75
CA ILE A 63 -1.17 -2.16 18.64
C ILE A 63 0.27 -2.35 19.09
N LYS A 64 0.67 -3.58 19.45
CA LYS A 64 2.05 -3.88 19.84
C LYS A 64 3.02 -3.51 18.71
N ASN A 65 2.76 -3.92 17.48
CA ASN A 65 3.59 -3.56 16.32
C ASN A 65 3.65 -2.03 16.11
N ALA A 66 2.56 -1.31 16.39
CA ALA A 66 2.44 0.13 16.14
C ALA A 66 3.03 1.03 17.24
N GLU A 67 3.22 0.52 18.46
CA GLU A 67 3.59 1.34 19.62
C GLU A 67 4.96 1.02 20.19
N VAL A 68 5.46 -0.20 19.99
CA VAL A 68 6.64 -0.67 20.69
C VAL A 68 7.77 -0.93 19.73
N GLU A 69 8.89 -0.21 19.90
CA GLU A 69 10.12 -0.50 19.15
C GLU A 69 10.64 -1.88 19.55
N PRO A 70 10.85 -2.80 18.61
CA PRO A 70 11.38 -4.11 18.92
C PRO A 70 12.89 -4.08 19.22
N GLU A 71 13.39 -5.08 19.95
CA GLU A 71 14.83 -5.24 20.20
C GLU A 71 15.61 -5.40 18.89
N ASN A 72 15.01 -6.07 17.91
CA ASN A 72 15.57 -6.24 16.58
C ASN A 72 14.69 -5.58 15.51
N PRO A 73 14.77 -4.24 15.37
CA PRO A 73 13.88 -3.47 14.48
C PRO A 73 14.10 -3.77 12.99
N ARG A 74 15.14 -4.53 12.65
CA ARG A 74 15.36 -4.99 11.27
C ARG A 74 14.48 -6.18 10.90
N ASN A 75 14.15 -7.03 11.86
CA ASN A 75 13.46 -8.31 11.63
C ASN A 75 12.09 -8.39 12.29
N GLU A 76 11.75 -7.47 13.19
CA GLU A 76 10.53 -7.54 13.99
C GLU A 76 9.79 -6.20 13.98
N GLY A 77 8.48 -6.25 14.18
CA GLY A 77 7.63 -5.10 14.37
C GLY A 77 7.73 -4.04 13.25
N ARG A 78 7.52 -2.78 13.60
CA ARG A 78 7.68 -1.63 12.71
C ARG A 78 9.05 -0.97 12.97
N GLY A 79 9.83 -0.70 11.92
CA GLY A 79 11.07 0.04 12.05
C GLY A 79 10.86 1.55 12.08
N GLY A 80 11.58 2.25 12.98
CA GLY A 80 11.45 3.69 13.18
C GLY A 80 10.12 4.08 13.84
N VAL A 81 9.54 3.18 14.64
CA VAL A 81 8.23 3.38 15.28
C VAL A 81 8.25 4.54 16.28
N GLU A 82 9.35 4.73 17.00
CA GLU A 82 9.50 5.84 17.94
C GLU A 82 9.45 7.19 17.21
N GLU A 83 10.17 7.31 16.10
CA GLU A 83 10.15 8.52 15.28
C GLU A 83 8.76 8.76 14.68
N TYR A 84 8.13 7.72 14.14
CA TYR A 84 6.79 7.81 13.58
C TYR A 84 5.75 8.23 14.61
N ASN A 85 5.81 7.69 15.83
CA ASN A 85 4.87 8.02 16.90
C ASN A 85 5.06 9.44 17.45
N THR A 86 6.28 9.98 17.40
CA THR A 86 6.58 11.33 17.93
C THR A 86 6.45 12.44 16.89
N LYS A 87 6.84 12.17 15.63
CA LYS A 87 6.85 13.16 14.54
C LYS A 87 5.71 13.01 13.55
N GLY A 88 5.05 11.86 13.54
CA GLY A 88 4.03 11.51 12.54
C GLY A 88 4.61 11.17 11.15
N TYR A 89 5.91 10.94 11.05
CA TYR A 89 6.59 10.47 9.84
C TYR A 89 7.94 9.84 10.20
N ILE A 90 8.53 9.15 9.24
CA ILE A 90 9.89 8.59 9.34
C ILE A 90 10.81 9.41 8.45
N SER A 91 11.94 9.87 8.99
CA SER A 91 12.95 10.62 8.25
C SER A 91 13.93 9.70 7.51
N THR A 92 14.76 10.29 6.65
CA THR A 92 15.78 9.57 5.87
C THR A 92 16.90 8.94 6.71
N VAL A 93 16.87 9.11 8.03
CA VAL A 93 17.77 8.40 8.97
C VAL A 93 17.43 6.90 8.99
N THR A 94 16.17 6.58 8.78
CA THR A 94 15.68 5.20 8.70
C THR A 94 15.42 4.82 7.24
N GLU A 95 15.83 3.63 6.83
CA GLU A 95 15.57 3.09 5.50
C GLU A 95 14.07 3.02 5.18
N ARG A 96 13.71 3.08 3.91
CA ARG A 96 12.33 2.99 3.42
C ARG A 96 11.38 4.04 4.04
N SER A 97 11.91 5.17 4.45
CA SER A 97 11.20 6.17 5.23
C SER A 97 9.91 6.68 4.55
N GLY A 98 9.95 6.91 3.26
CA GLY A 98 8.78 7.30 2.47
C GLY A 98 7.72 6.22 2.45
N THR A 99 8.10 5.01 2.04
CA THR A 99 7.19 3.85 2.00
C THR A 99 6.60 3.58 3.38
N ARG A 100 7.44 3.47 4.42
CA ARG A 100 6.97 3.18 5.79
C ARG A 100 5.97 4.20 6.30
N THR A 101 6.19 5.48 6.05
CA THR A 101 5.24 6.51 6.50
C THR A 101 3.87 6.34 5.85
N PHE A 102 3.82 6.06 4.56
CA PHE A 102 2.56 5.82 3.84
C PHE A 102 1.90 4.50 4.24
N GLU A 103 2.68 3.43 4.30
CA GLU A 103 2.21 2.10 4.72
C GLU A 103 1.70 2.12 6.16
N TYR A 104 2.43 2.74 7.10
CA TYR A 104 1.99 2.80 8.49
C TYR A 104 0.73 3.62 8.68
N ALA A 105 0.51 4.66 7.87
CA ALA A 105 -0.75 5.38 7.87
C ALA A 105 -1.93 4.48 7.44
N TYR A 106 -1.72 3.62 6.45
CA TYR A 106 -2.71 2.62 6.06
C TYR A 106 -2.90 1.53 7.12
N CYS A 107 -1.82 1.03 7.71
CA CYS A 107 -1.90 0.08 8.82
C CYS A 107 -2.62 0.67 10.04
N ASP A 108 -2.41 1.95 10.35
CA ASP A 108 -3.13 2.64 11.43
C ASP A 108 -4.62 2.76 11.13
N TYR A 109 -5.02 2.99 9.87
CA TYR A 109 -6.41 2.91 9.47
C TYR A 109 -6.98 1.49 9.66
N ALA A 110 -6.20 0.45 9.40
CA ALA A 110 -6.59 -0.93 9.65
C ALA A 110 -6.83 -1.18 11.15
N ILE A 111 -5.95 -0.68 12.04
CA ILE A 111 -6.14 -0.73 13.50
C ILE A 111 -7.44 -0.01 13.90
N ALA A 112 -7.67 1.20 13.38
CA ALA A 112 -8.90 1.94 13.62
C ALA A 112 -10.15 1.15 13.19
N THR A 113 -10.09 0.50 12.03
CA THR A 113 -11.19 -0.32 11.51
C THR A 113 -11.53 -1.48 12.45
N VAL A 114 -10.53 -2.21 12.92
CA VAL A 114 -10.72 -3.33 13.88
C VAL A 114 -11.24 -2.80 15.21
N ALA A 115 -10.62 -1.74 15.74
CA ALA A 115 -11.05 -1.13 17.00
C ALA A 115 -12.53 -0.67 16.96
N LYS A 116 -12.96 -0.04 15.87
CA LYS A 116 -14.35 0.37 15.66
C LYS A 116 -15.31 -0.81 15.69
N LYS A 117 -14.98 -1.91 15.01
CA LYS A 117 -15.79 -3.13 14.98
C LYS A 117 -15.90 -3.81 16.34
N LEU A 118 -14.87 -3.67 17.20
CA LEU A 118 -14.84 -4.18 18.57
C LEU A 118 -15.38 -3.17 19.61
N GLY A 119 -15.84 -2.00 19.21
CA GLY A 119 -16.36 -0.97 20.12
C GLY A 119 -15.31 -0.27 20.98
N LYS A 120 -14.04 -0.29 20.60
CA LYS A 120 -12.92 0.36 21.31
C LYS A 120 -12.76 1.80 20.85
N GLN A 121 -13.61 2.69 21.32
CA GLN A 121 -13.74 4.05 20.77
C GLN A 121 -12.43 4.88 20.86
N ASP A 122 -11.76 4.87 22.01
CA ASP A 122 -10.52 5.65 22.19
C ASP A 122 -9.39 5.18 21.24
N VAL A 123 -9.29 3.86 21.04
CA VAL A 123 -8.34 3.26 20.10
C VAL A 123 -8.70 3.65 18.66
N TYR A 124 -9.98 3.58 18.31
CA TYR A 124 -10.48 3.96 17.01
C TYR A 124 -10.09 5.43 16.68
N GLU A 125 -10.38 6.36 17.58
CA GLU A 125 -10.10 7.78 17.37
C GLU A 125 -8.60 8.06 17.21
N LYS A 126 -7.78 7.50 18.10
CA LYS A 126 -6.31 7.63 18.04
C LYS A 126 -5.75 7.20 16.69
N TYR A 127 -6.10 6.00 16.25
CA TYR A 127 -5.52 5.43 15.03
C TYR A 127 -6.14 6.01 13.76
N LEU A 128 -7.40 6.46 13.80
CA LEU A 128 -8.00 7.22 12.70
C LEU A 128 -7.29 8.56 12.49
N GLU A 129 -6.90 9.26 13.56
CA GLU A 129 -6.09 10.46 13.47
C GLU A 129 -4.72 10.15 12.85
N ARG A 130 -4.03 9.12 13.37
CA ARG A 130 -2.71 8.70 12.87
C ARG A 130 -2.72 8.25 11.42
N SER A 131 -3.83 7.72 10.93
CA SER A 131 -3.97 7.35 9.51
C SER A 131 -3.80 8.52 8.54
N ASN A 132 -3.83 9.76 9.04
CA ASN A 132 -3.54 10.97 8.27
C ASN A 132 -2.04 11.26 8.13
N ASN A 133 -1.16 10.51 8.76
CA ASN A 133 0.28 10.78 8.82
C ASN A 133 0.98 10.74 7.45
N TRP A 134 0.41 10.08 6.43
CA TRP A 134 0.90 10.17 5.07
C TRP A 134 1.03 11.62 4.58
N LYS A 135 0.18 12.54 5.08
CA LYS A 135 0.18 13.96 4.73
C LYS A 135 1.45 14.69 5.18
N ASN A 136 2.17 14.17 6.18
CA ASN A 136 3.39 14.76 6.71
C ASN A 136 4.60 14.60 5.77
N LEU A 137 4.54 13.63 4.85
CA LEU A 137 5.51 13.49 3.76
C LEU A 137 4.93 13.84 2.39
N TRP A 138 3.77 14.52 2.34
CA TRP A 138 3.24 15.07 1.11
C TRP A 138 3.72 16.52 0.95
N ASN A 139 4.56 16.78 -0.04
CA ASN A 139 5.12 18.12 -0.29
C ASN A 139 4.43 18.78 -1.49
N ASP A 140 3.59 19.77 -1.22
CA ASP A 140 2.82 20.49 -2.24
C ASP A 140 3.71 21.36 -3.16
N ASN A 141 4.97 21.61 -2.81
CA ASN A 141 5.91 22.40 -3.62
C ASN A 141 6.62 21.59 -4.70
N ILE A 142 6.63 20.27 -4.60
CA ILE A 142 7.23 19.42 -5.63
C ILE A 142 6.36 19.42 -6.88
N ASN A 143 7.00 19.66 -8.02
CA ASN A 143 6.33 19.71 -9.32
C ASN A 143 6.93 18.68 -10.27
N SER A 144 6.09 17.94 -10.98
CA SER A 144 6.50 17.05 -12.05
C SER A 144 5.40 16.89 -13.09
N LEU A 145 5.75 16.95 -14.36
CA LEU A 145 4.84 16.77 -15.50
C LEU A 145 3.58 17.66 -15.43
N GLY A 146 3.69 18.84 -14.84
CA GLY A 146 2.57 19.78 -14.67
C GLY A 146 1.67 19.52 -13.45
N PHE A 147 2.02 18.54 -12.61
CA PHE A 147 1.30 18.25 -11.36
C PHE A 147 2.09 18.70 -10.16
N LYS A 148 1.37 19.15 -9.12
CA LYS A 148 1.91 19.52 -7.82
C LYS A 148 1.58 18.46 -6.77
N GLY A 149 2.46 18.38 -5.76
CA GLY A 149 2.26 17.51 -4.60
C GLY A 149 2.67 16.07 -4.87
N PHE A 150 3.67 15.62 -4.15
CA PHE A 150 4.20 14.26 -4.21
C PHE A 150 4.67 13.81 -2.84
N LEU A 151 4.72 12.49 -2.63
CA LEU A 151 5.51 11.92 -1.56
C LEU A 151 6.94 12.47 -1.68
N TRP A 152 7.42 13.08 -0.60
CA TRP A 152 8.75 13.65 -0.55
C TRP A 152 9.39 13.42 0.82
N PRO A 153 10.66 13.02 0.87
CA PRO A 153 11.31 12.70 2.13
C PRO A 153 11.69 13.94 2.93
N LYS A 154 11.74 13.76 4.25
CA LYS A 154 12.35 14.69 5.20
C LYS A 154 13.62 14.08 5.78
N ASN A 155 14.62 14.93 6.03
CA ASN A 155 15.83 14.53 6.75
C ASN A 155 15.60 14.43 8.28
N GLY A 156 16.62 14.03 9.03
CA GLY A 156 16.54 13.87 10.49
C GLY A 156 16.21 15.17 11.25
N SER A 157 16.54 16.35 10.70
CA SER A 157 16.17 17.65 11.26
C SER A 157 14.72 18.06 11.00
N GLY A 158 14.03 17.35 10.10
CA GLY A 158 12.64 17.63 9.73
C GLY A 158 12.50 18.50 8.47
N ASP A 159 13.61 18.92 7.87
CA ASP A 159 13.61 19.67 6.63
C ASP A 159 13.37 18.75 5.43
N TRP A 160 12.73 19.29 4.41
CA TRP A 160 12.56 18.57 3.13
C TRP A 160 13.92 18.30 2.48
N VAL A 161 14.10 17.08 1.96
CA VAL A 161 15.27 16.77 1.13
C VAL A 161 15.26 17.65 -0.12
N ASN A 162 16.44 18.16 -0.50
CA ASN A 162 16.56 19.07 -1.64
C ASN A 162 16.28 18.33 -2.95
N GLU A 163 15.58 18.99 -3.89
CA GLU A 163 15.28 18.44 -5.22
C GLU A 163 16.55 18.18 -6.09
N LYS A 164 17.70 18.72 -5.71
CA LYS A 164 18.98 18.39 -6.34
C LYS A 164 19.49 17.01 -5.94
N ASP A 165 19.09 16.52 -4.78
CA ASP A 165 19.55 15.27 -4.18
C ASP A 165 18.55 14.13 -4.37
N TYR A 166 17.31 14.45 -4.72
CA TYR A 166 16.24 13.48 -4.90
C TYR A 166 15.25 13.94 -5.97
N ASN A 167 14.59 13.00 -6.67
CA ASN A 167 13.56 13.32 -7.66
C ASN A 167 12.43 12.27 -7.69
N VAL A 168 11.31 12.63 -8.29
CA VAL A 168 10.08 11.82 -8.31
C VAL A 168 10.17 10.54 -9.15
N PHE A 169 11.16 10.41 -10.02
CA PHE A 169 11.37 9.22 -10.86
C PHE A 169 12.47 8.31 -10.31
N ARG A 170 13.09 8.69 -9.19
CA ARG A 170 14.18 7.93 -8.61
C ARG A 170 13.68 6.62 -8.06
N ARG A 171 14.21 5.52 -8.60
CA ARG A 171 14.11 4.20 -8.02
C ARG A 171 15.30 3.97 -7.10
N ASP A 172 15.00 3.84 -5.83
CA ASP A 172 16.00 3.47 -4.86
C ASP A 172 16.10 1.93 -4.78
N GLY A 173 17.22 1.45 -4.25
CA GLY A 173 17.35 0.03 -3.91
C GLY A 173 16.53 -0.34 -2.67
N TRP A 174 16.71 -1.54 -2.19
CA TRP A 174 15.96 -2.12 -1.07
C TRP A 174 16.01 -1.31 0.23
N GLU A 175 17.05 -0.51 0.42
CA GLU A 175 17.25 0.33 1.62
C GLU A 175 16.97 1.82 1.34
N GLY A 176 16.46 2.13 0.15
CA GLY A 176 16.16 3.50 -0.25
C GLY A 176 14.96 4.13 0.45
N ILE A 177 14.61 5.33 0.03
CA ILE A 177 13.49 6.08 0.60
C ILE A 177 12.15 5.47 0.22
N VAL A 178 12.01 5.08 -1.05
CA VAL A 178 10.83 4.39 -1.56
C VAL A 178 11.21 2.97 -1.95
N TYR A 179 10.58 2.01 -1.29
CA TYR A 179 10.82 0.58 -1.49
C TYR A 179 10.00 0.05 -2.66
N GLU A 180 10.67 -0.65 -3.57
CA GLU A 180 10.07 -1.34 -4.74
C GLU A 180 9.15 -0.47 -5.62
N SER A 181 9.31 0.84 -5.56
CA SER A 181 8.53 1.82 -6.29
C SER A 181 9.37 3.08 -6.52
N PHE A 182 8.73 4.18 -6.82
CA PHE A 182 9.34 5.50 -6.93
C PHE A 182 8.31 6.57 -6.50
N PRO A 183 8.74 7.79 -6.11
CA PRO A 183 7.84 8.78 -5.53
C PRO A 183 6.60 9.10 -6.37
N TRP A 184 6.71 9.12 -7.70
CA TRP A 184 5.56 9.37 -8.57
C TRP A 184 4.46 8.33 -8.40
N GLU A 185 4.83 7.02 -8.40
CA GLU A 185 3.92 5.89 -8.22
C GLU A 185 3.44 5.79 -6.78
N MET A 186 4.38 5.84 -5.81
CA MET A 186 4.04 5.73 -4.39
C MET A 186 3.14 6.87 -3.91
N SER A 187 3.13 8.02 -4.60
CA SER A 187 2.19 9.10 -4.33
C SER A 187 0.72 8.75 -4.57
N PHE A 188 0.42 7.63 -5.24
CA PHE A 188 -0.93 7.08 -5.36
C PHE A 188 -1.29 6.11 -4.23
N TYR A 189 -0.31 5.68 -3.43
CA TYR A 189 -0.51 4.63 -2.42
C TYR A 189 -1.11 5.20 -1.13
N VAL A 190 -2.38 5.59 -1.20
CA VAL A 190 -3.20 6.00 -0.04
C VAL A 190 -4.55 5.29 -0.11
N PRO A 191 -4.58 3.94 -0.04
CA PRO A 191 -5.79 3.15 -0.29
C PRO A 191 -6.92 3.43 0.70
N HIS A 192 -6.60 3.88 1.91
CA HIS A 192 -7.54 4.19 2.98
C HIS A 192 -8.14 5.60 2.89
N ASP A 193 -7.51 6.54 2.19
CA ASP A 193 -7.95 7.93 2.06
C ASP A 193 -7.83 8.45 0.61
N VAL A 194 -8.35 7.69 -0.35
CA VAL A 194 -8.30 8.07 -1.78
C VAL A 194 -8.99 9.41 -2.03
N ASN A 195 -10.08 9.72 -1.32
CA ASN A 195 -10.74 11.01 -1.46
C ASN A 195 -9.88 12.17 -0.93
N GLY A 196 -9.17 11.98 0.17
CA GLY A 196 -8.19 12.95 0.68
C GLY A 196 -7.03 13.16 -0.31
N LEU A 197 -6.54 12.08 -0.92
CA LEU A 197 -5.53 12.14 -1.97
C LEU A 197 -6.03 12.93 -3.19
N ILE A 198 -7.25 12.66 -3.68
CA ILE A 198 -7.87 13.39 -4.78
C ILE A 198 -7.97 14.88 -4.46
N ALA A 199 -8.39 15.23 -3.25
CA ALA A 199 -8.47 16.63 -2.81
C ALA A 199 -7.08 17.30 -2.82
N ARG A 200 -6.05 16.62 -2.32
CA ARG A 200 -4.65 17.09 -2.36
C ARG A 200 -4.11 17.28 -3.78
N CYS A 201 -4.54 16.44 -4.70
CA CYS A 201 -4.15 16.54 -6.12
C CYS A 201 -4.93 17.64 -6.90
N GLY A 202 -5.77 18.43 -6.24
CA GLY A 202 -6.55 19.51 -6.88
C GLY A 202 -7.93 19.09 -7.39
N GLY A 203 -8.46 17.97 -6.89
CA GLY A 203 -9.79 17.46 -7.20
C GLY A 203 -9.83 16.44 -8.33
N LYS A 204 -11.04 15.95 -8.63
CA LYS A 204 -11.25 14.81 -9.54
C LYS A 204 -10.69 15.02 -10.94
N GLU A 205 -10.83 16.21 -11.51
CA GLU A 205 -10.32 16.47 -12.88
C GLU A 205 -8.79 16.48 -12.94
N ALA A 206 -8.14 17.11 -11.95
CA ALA A 206 -6.68 17.13 -11.87
C ALA A 206 -6.13 15.71 -11.60
N PHE A 207 -6.77 14.97 -10.72
CA PHE A 207 -6.41 13.58 -10.42
C PHE A 207 -6.59 12.66 -11.63
N LEU A 208 -7.69 12.83 -12.41
CA LEU A 208 -7.89 12.10 -13.66
C LEU A 208 -6.76 12.36 -14.65
N LYS A 209 -6.39 13.63 -14.86
CA LYS A 209 -5.27 13.97 -15.73
C LYS A 209 -3.94 13.38 -15.24
N ARG A 210 -3.73 13.35 -13.92
CA ARG A 210 -2.55 12.76 -13.30
C ARG A 210 -2.49 11.25 -13.54
N LEU A 211 -3.61 10.53 -13.40
CA LEU A 211 -3.71 9.12 -13.75
C LEU A 211 -3.45 8.89 -15.25
N ASP A 212 -4.09 9.66 -16.13
CA ASP A 212 -3.87 9.55 -17.57
C ASP A 212 -2.39 9.74 -17.92
N THR A 213 -1.73 10.73 -17.34
CA THR A 213 -0.30 10.96 -17.53
C THR A 213 0.55 9.80 -17.01
N TYR A 214 0.23 9.24 -15.85
CA TYR A 214 0.93 8.10 -15.30
C TYR A 214 0.91 6.87 -16.23
N PHE A 215 -0.20 6.62 -16.91
CA PHE A 215 -0.33 5.49 -17.85
C PHE A 215 0.17 5.79 -19.27
N THR A 216 0.51 7.03 -19.62
CA THR A 216 0.89 7.40 -21.00
C THR A 216 2.26 8.05 -21.12
N HIS A 217 2.78 8.66 -20.06
CA HIS A 217 4.07 9.38 -20.12
C HIS A 217 5.24 8.40 -20.21
N VAL A 218 6.08 8.59 -21.23
CA VAL A 218 7.35 7.86 -21.39
C VAL A 218 8.47 8.73 -20.85
N GLN A 219 9.14 8.28 -19.80
CA GLN A 219 10.27 8.97 -19.18
C GLN A 219 11.59 8.43 -19.74
N ASP A 220 12.42 9.30 -20.30
CA ASP A 220 13.74 8.94 -20.81
C ASP A 220 14.63 8.40 -19.67
N GLY A 221 15.30 7.28 -19.95
CA GLY A 221 16.15 6.60 -18.96
C GLY A 221 15.40 5.90 -17.84
N PHE A 222 14.06 5.91 -17.88
CA PHE A 222 13.24 5.17 -16.94
C PHE A 222 13.26 3.67 -17.28
N ASP A 223 13.00 2.84 -16.28
CA ASP A 223 13.12 1.39 -16.37
C ASP A 223 12.53 0.80 -17.66
N GLN A 224 13.36 0.02 -18.39
CA GLN A 224 12.96 -0.69 -19.62
C GLN A 224 11.80 -1.68 -19.42
N ASN A 225 11.49 -2.02 -18.17
CA ASN A 225 10.32 -2.82 -17.80
C ASN A 225 9.03 -1.99 -17.68
N SER A 226 9.12 -0.66 -17.83
CA SER A 226 7.94 0.20 -17.90
C SER A 226 7.13 -0.17 -19.14
N TYR A 227 5.96 -0.75 -18.88
CA TYR A 227 5.12 -1.35 -19.92
C TYR A 227 4.10 -0.35 -20.48
N MET A 228 3.61 0.54 -19.63
CA MET A 228 2.55 1.47 -19.99
C MET A 228 2.79 2.81 -19.26
N GLY A 229 3.46 3.72 -19.93
CA GLY A 229 3.88 4.97 -19.30
C GLY A 229 4.82 4.73 -18.12
N LEU A 230 4.46 5.22 -16.96
CA LEU A 230 5.20 5.02 -15.71
C LEU A 230 4.74 3.75 -14.95
N PHE A 231 3.63 3.16 -15.36
CA PHE A 231 2.99 2.03 -14.68
C PHE A 231 3.80 0.74 -14.78
N GLN A 232 3.97 0.06 -13.65
CA GLN A 232 4.65 -1.21 -13.57
C GLN A 232 3.82 -2.23 -12.80
N ILE A 233 3.14 -3.13 -13.56
CA ILE A 233 2.37 -4.24 -12.96
C ILE A 233 3.26 -5.29 -12.28
N SER A 234 4.56 -5.24 -12.46
CA SER A 234 5.48 -6.23 -11.92
C SER A 234 5.66 -6.13 -10.39
N ASN A 235 5.03 -5.16 -9.73
CA ASN A 235 5.20 -4.93 -8.28
C ASN A 235 3.93 -4.40 -7.61
N GLU A 236 3.73 -4.75 -6.34
CA GLU A 236 2.51 -4.54 -5.58
C GLU A 236 2.11 -3.08 -5.36
N PRO A 237 3.03 -2.11 -5.17
CA PRO A 237 2.64 -0.70 -5.00
C PRO A 237 1.77 -0.16 -6.12
N ALA A 238 1.88 -0.72 -7.33
CA ALA A 238 1.11 -0.32 -8.50
C ALA A 238 -0.28 -0.98 -8.62
N PHE A 239 -0.56 -2.04 -7.86
CA PHE A 239 -1.73 -2.91 -8.07
C PHE A 239 -3.08 -2.19 -7.99
N LEU A 240 -3.24 -1.25 -7.08
CA LEU A 240 -4.49 -0.50 -6.94
C LEU A 240 -4.66 0.61 -7.98
N VAL A 241 -3.56 1.11 -8.57
CA VAL A 241 -3.57 2.36 -9.37
C VAL A 241 -4.56 2.31 -10.55
N PRO A 242 -4.67 1.22 -11.34
CA PRO A 242 -5.68 1.15 -12.40
C PRO A 242 -7.11 1.33 -11.89
N SER A 243 -7.41 0.84 -10.68
CA SER A 243 -8.74 0.91 -10.09
C SER A 243 -9.08 2.28 -9.50
N LEU A 244 -8.10 3.18 -9.31
CA LEU A 244 -8.31 4.54 -8.82
C LEU A 244 -9.18 5.39 -9.77
N TYR A 245 -9.27 5.04 -11.03
CA TYR A 245 -10.20 5.67 -11.97
C TYR A 245 -11.68 5.59 -11.53
N ASN A 246 -12.04 4.58 -10.74
CA ASN A 246 -13.41 4.47 -10.19
C ASN A 246 -13.76 5.65 -9.27
N TYR A 247 -12.82 6.17 -8.50
CA TYR A 247 -13.03 7.31 -7.59
C TYR A 247 -13.26 8.64 -8.33
N VAL A 248 -12.87 8.70 -9.59
CA VAL A 248 -13.08 9.88 -10.47
C VAL A 248 -14.13 9.64 -11.55
N ASN A 249 -15.00 8.64 -11.34
CA ASN A 249 -16.14 8.30 -12.22
C ASN A 249 -15.72 7.90 -13.64
N ARG A 250 -14.56 7.23 -13.79
CA ARG A 250 -14.05 6.72 -15.07
C ARG A 250 -13.76 5.21 -15.01
N PRO A 251 -14.75 4.37 -14.65
CA PRO A 251 -14.58 2.92 -14.66
C PRO A 251 -14.27 2.35 -16.06
N ASP A 252 -14.64 3.08 -17.12
CA ASP A 252 -14.27 2.77 -18.49
C ASP A 252 -12.76 2.74 -18.68
N LYS A 253 -12.02 3.72 -18.16
CA LYS A 253 -10.56 3.77 -18.21
C LYS A 253 -9.92 2.68 -17.36
N ALA A 254 -10.47 2.42 -16.16
CA ALA A 254 -10.02 1.30 -15.35
C ALA A 254 -10.11 -0.02 -16.13
N ALA A 255 -11.26 -0.26 -16.77
CA ALA A 255 -11.49 -1.47 -17.57
C ALA A 255 -10.55 -1.57 -18.78
N GLU A 256 -10.28 -0.47 -19.47
CA GLU A 256 -9.35 -0.41 -20.61
C GLU A 256 -7.94 -0.83 -20.18
N ILE A 257 -7.39 -0.18 -19.13
CA ILE A 257 -6.05 -0.46 -18.61
C ILE A 257 -5.97 -1.93 -18.14
N VAL A 258 -6.91 -2.36 -17.30
CA VAL A 258 -6.94 -3.73 -16.78
C VAL A 258 -6.99 -4.76 -17.88
N ARG A 259 -7.89 -4.64 -18.86
CA ARG A 259 -8.00 -5.58 -19.98
C ARG A 259 -6.73 -5.65 -20.82
N ARG A 260 -6.08 -4.52 -21.04
CA ARG A 260 -4.81 -4.47 -21.75
C ARG A 260 -3.73 -5.22 -20.99
N VAL A 261 -3.60 -4.98 -19.68
CA VAL A 261 -2.64 -5.68 -18.80
C VAL A 261 -2.89 -7.20 -18.80
N LEU A 262 -4.14 -7.63 -18.57
CA LEU A 262 -4.50 -9.05 -18.56
C LEU A 262 -4.13 -9.75 -19.88
N LYS A 263 -4.33 -9.07 -21.00
CA LYS A 263 -4.05 -9.63 -22.33
C LYS A 263 -2.56 -9.67 -22.68
N GLU A 264 -1.80 -8.64 -22.28
CA GLU A 264 -0.45 -8.43 -22.79
C GLU A 264 0.63 -8.87 -21.80
N ARG A 265 0.30 -8.96 -20.50
CA ARG A 265 1.30 -9.24 -19.44
C ARG A 265 1.13 -10.58 -18.74
N TYR A 266 0.00 -11.25 -18.94
CA TYR A 266 -0.25 -12.58 -18.39
C TYR A 266 -0.40 -13.61 -19.51
N ASN A 267 0.16 -14.80 -19.33
CA ASN A 267 0.02 -15.90 -20.27
C ASN A 267 0.16 -17.26 -19.55
N THR A 268 -0.01 -18.36 -20.28
CA THR A 268 -0.02 -19.73 -19.73
C THR A 268 1.34 -20.42 -19.70
N THR A 269 2.43 -19.70 -19.95
CA THR A 269 3.78 -20.27 -19.86
C THR A 269 4.26 -20.33 -18.41
N ALA A 270 5.37 -21.03 -18.14
CA ALA A 270 5.99 -21.10 -16.82
C ALA A 270 6.49 -19.73 -16.30
N THR A 271 6.68 -18.75 -17.21
CA THR A 271 7.07 -17.36 -16.90
C THR A 271 5.93 -16.39 -17.24
N GLY A 272 4.70 -16.82 -17.09
CA GLY A 272 3.51 -16.11 -17.56
C GLY A 272 2.99 -15.00 -16.65
N LEU A 273 3.67 -14.71 -15.53
CA LEU A 273 3.40 -13.58 -14.66
C LEU A 273 4.31 -12.40 -15.00
N PRO A 274 3.84 -11.15 -14.87
CA PRO A 274 4.65 -9.96 -15.18
C PRO A 274 5.77 -9.66 -14.18
N GLY A 275 5.80 -10.34 -13.04
CA GLY A 275 6.80 -10.24 -11.98
C GLY A 275 6.79 -11.47 -11.09
N ASN A 276 7.33 -11.35 -9.88
CA ASN A 276 7.23 -12.38 -8.87
C ASN A 276 5.79 -12.49 -8.37
N ASP A 277 5.31 -13.71 -8.10
CA ASP A 277 3.93 -13.93 -7.64
C ASP A 277 3.69 -13.44 -6.20
N ASP A 278 4.74 -13.36 -5.40
CA ASP A 278 4.77 -12.86 -4.02
C ASP A 278 3.58 -13.36 -3.18
N SER A 279 3.65 -14.65 -2.86
CA SER A 279 2.62 -15.37 -2.07
C SER A 279 1.22 -15.35 -2.69
N GLY A 280 1.14 -15.22 -4.01
CA GLY A 280 -0.12 -15.22 -4.76
C GLY A 280 -0.68 -13.83 -5.07
N SER A 281 0.02 -12.75 -4.76
CA SER A 281 -0.45 -11.38 -4.98
C SER A 281 -0.73 -11.10 -6.46
N MET A 282 0.20 -11.48 -7.33
CA MET A 282 0.08 -11.24 -8.77
C MET A 282 -0.98 -12.14 -9.42
N SER A 283 -1.05 -13.40 -9.00
CA SER A 283 -2.12 -14.32 -9.41
C SER A 283 -3.49 -13.85 -8.93
N ALA A 284 -3.59 -13.33 -7.71
CA ALA A 284 -4.82 -12.77 -7.17
C ALA A 284 -5.26 -11.52 -7.95
N TRP A 285 -4.32 -10.64 -8.33
CA TRP A 285 -4.59 -9.49 -9.18
C TRP A 285 -5.25 -9.92 -10.50
N TYR A 286 -4.67 -10.93 -11.16
CA TYR A 286 -5.23 -11.50 -12.40
C TYR A 286 -6.65 -12.03 -12.21
N ILE A 287 -6.87 -12.82 -11.15
CA ILE A 287 -8.16 -13.48 -10.90
C ILE A 287 -9.24 -12.45 -10.58
N PHE A 288 -9.00 -11.54 -9.66
CA PHE A 288 -9.98 -10.52 -9.28
C PHE A 288 -10.37 -9.63 -10.45
N HIS A 289 -9.40 -9.12 -11.19
CA HIS A 289 -9.68 -8.30 -12.35
C HIS A 289 -10.35 -9.08 -13.49
N SER A 290 -10.05 -10.37 -13.64
CA SER A 290 -10.74 -11.23 -14.60
C SER A 290 -12.20 -11.48 -14.22
N MET A 291 -12.53 -11.47 -12.93
CA MET A 291 -13.91 -11.51 -12.43
C MET A 291 -14.63 -10.15 -12.55
N GLY A 292 -13.91 -9.07 -12.83
CA GLY A 292 -14.44 -7.74 -13.05
C GLY A 292 -14.56 -6.85 -11.82
N PHE A 293 -13.83 -7.14 -10.75
CA PHE A 293 -13.74 -6.29 -9.57
C PHE A 293 -12.37 -6.42 -8.88
N TYR A 294 -12.01 -5.45 -8.05
CA TYR A 294 -10.79 -5.50 -7.26
C TYR A 294 -11.07 -5.02 -5.83
N PRO A 295 -10.64 -5.74 -4.79
CA PRO A 295 -10.87 -5.34 -3.42
C PRO A 295 -9.95 -4.17 -3.05
N ASN A 296 -10.49 -3.18 -2.31
CA ASN A 296 -9.66 -2.26 -1.56
C ASN A 296 -9.48 -2.85 -0.16
N ALA A 297 -8.36 -3.52 0.07
CA ALA A 297 -8.14 -4.38 1.22
C ALA A 297 -8.33 -3.67 2.56
N GLY A 298 -8.81 -4.40 3.59
CA GLY A 298 -9.11 -3.84 4.92
C GLY A 298 -10.38 -2.97 4.96
N GLN A 299 -11.12 -2.90 3.86
CA GLN A 299 -12.37 -2.15 3.72
C GLN A 299 -13.46 -3.02 3.10
N ASP A 300 -14.72 -2.64 3.25
CA ASP A 300 -15.87 -3.29 2.61
C ASP A 300 -16.16 -2.74 1.20
N ILE A 301 -15.10 -2.38 0.49
CA ILE A 301 -15.16 -1.72 -0.82
C ILE A 301 -14.58 -2.65 -1.89
N TYR A 302 -15.35 -2.83 -2.97
CA TYR A 302 -14.90 -3.45 -4.21
C TYR A 302 -15.03 -2.47 -5.36
N LEU A 303 -13.93 -2.29 -6.10
CA LEU A 303 -13.85 -1.40 -7.25
C LEU A 303 -14.21 -2.18 -8.50
N ILE A 304 -15.27 -1.75 -9.19
CA ILE A 304 -15.84 -2.48 -10.31
C ILE A 304 -15.05 -2.21 -11.60
N SER A 305 -14.77 -3.25 -12.33
CA SER A 305 -14.16 -3.24 -13.66
C SER A 305 -15.01 -4.07 -14.64
N SER A 306 -14.47 -4.41 -15.80
CA SER A 306 -15.16 -5.22 -16.80
C SER A 306 -14.65 -6.67 -16.75
N PRO A 307 -15.51 -7.65 -16.45
CA PRO A 307 -15.09 -9.05 -16.41
C PRO A 307 -14.62 -9.54 -17.77
N VAL A 308 -13.68 -10.50 -17.77
CA VAL A 308 -13.28 -11.23 -18.98
C VAL A 308 -13.98 -12.58 -19.09
N PHE A 309 -14.50 -13.09 -17.97
CA PHE A 309 -15.30 -14.31 -17.94
C PHE A 309 -16.76 -14.02 -18.33
N THR A 310 -17.36 -14.90 -19.10
CA THR A 310 -18.78 -14.82 -19.47
C THR A 310 -19.70 -15.18 -18.30
N LYS A 311 -19.18 -15.90 -17.31
CA LYS A 311 -19.88 -16.30 -16.08
C LYS A 311 -18.88 -16.54 -14.96
N THR A 312 -19.21 -16.01 -13.80
CA THR A 312 -18.51 -16.27 -12.53
C THR A 312 -19.53 -16.75 -11.51
N THR A 313 -19.27 -17.88 -10.80
CA THR A 313 -20.16 -18.46 -9.79
C THR A 313 -19.37 -18.77 -8.52
#